data_ff8b25dc5d8ad2ad17d521f0481e3827
#
_entry.id   ff8b25dc5d8ad2ad17d521f0481e3827
#
_cell.length_a   1.000
_cell.length_b   1.000
_cell.length_c   1.000
_cell.angle_alpha   90.00
_cell.angle_beta   90.00
_cell.angle_gamma   90.00
#
_symmetry.space_group_name_H-M   'P 1'
#
loop_
_entity.id
_entity.type
_entity.pdbx_description
1 polymer ?
#
loop_
_entity_poly.entity_id
_entity_poly.type
_entity_poly.pdbx_seq_one_letter_code
_entity_poly.pdbx_strand_id
1 'polypeptide(L)'
;VLSRTSLKSGKFIKDMPDVNQAQLGSTKRGNKTVWASNLQVRNLTVYDRALSPDEVQTRSQLFERGELEQKLPEGAKVTEKEDVFEGGRNNQPNKDGIKSYRIPALLKTDKGTLIAGTDERRLHHSDWGDIGMVVRRSSDNGKTWGDRIVISNPRDNEHAKHADWPSPVNIDM
;
A
#
# COMPACT_ATOMS: atom_id res chain seq x y z
N VAL A 1 -19.00 8.24 6.64
CA VAL A 1 -19.46 8.77 7.95
C VAL A 1 -18.76 10.09 8.20
N LEU A 2 -19.53 11.17 8.15
CA LEU A 2 -19.02 12.51 8.49
C LEU A 2 -18.94 12.63 10.01
N SER A 3 -17.75 12.69 10.57
CA SER A 3 -17.54 13.03 11.97
C SER A 3 -17.46 14.54 12.11
N ARG A 4 -18.39 15.12 12.88
CA ARG A 4 -18.30 16.51 13.32
C ARG A 4 -17.70 16.55 14.72
N THR A 5 -16.56 17.18 14.86
CA THR A 5 -16.01 17.56 16.17
C THR A 5 -16.23 19.04 16.39
N SER A 6 -16.99 19.40 17.41
CA SER A 6 -17.13 20.80 17.81
C SER A 6 -15.97 21.22 18.71
N LEU A 7 -14.77 21.35 18.15
CA LEU A 7 -13.69 22.02 18.87
C LEU A 7 -13.90 23.54 18.76
N LYS A 8 -14.39 24.14 19.82
CA LYS A 8 -14.69 25.57 19.91
C LYS A 8 -13.46 26.46 20.12
N SER A 9 -12.25 25.98 19.90
CA SER A 9 -11.04 26.76 20.18
C SER A 9 -10.72 27.83 19.13
N GLY A 10 -11.27 27.70 17.92
CA GLY A 10 -10.96 28.59 16.80
C GLY A 10 -9.52 28.53 16.33
N LYS A 11 -8.70 27.65 16.91
CA LYS A 11 -7.30 27.47 16.53
C LYS A 11 -7.17 26.38 15.47
N PHE A 12 -6.34 26.65 14.50
CA PHE A 12 -6.03 25.73 13.41
C PHE A 12 -4.66 25.06 13.62
N ILE A 13 -4.31 24.07 12.83
CA ILE A 13 -3.02 23.37 12.93
C ILE A 13 -1.84 24.34 12.93
N LYS A 14 -1.91 25.41 12.11
CA LYS A 14 -0.90 26.48 12.07
C LYS A 14 -0.70 27.24 13.40
N ASP A 15 -1.72 27.21 14.27
CA ASP A 15 -1.72 27.92 15.55
C ASP A 15 -1.29 27.00 16.71
N MET A 16 -0.94 25.77 16.43
CA MET A 16 -0.49 24.79 17.42
C MET A 16 1.03 24.82 17.50
N PRO A 17 1.62 25.16 18.65
CA PRO A 17 3.07 25.09 18.82
C PRO A 17 3.51 23.61 18.75
N ASP A 18 4.68 23.40 18.20
CA ASP A 18 5.39 22.11 18.19
C ASP A 18 4.68 20.94 17.47
N VAL A 19 3.73 21.23 16.58
CA VAL A 19 3.14 20.18 15.72
C VAL A 19 4.11 19.85 14.60
N ASN A 20 4.87 18.78 14.78
CA ASN A 20 5.85 18.31 13.82
C ASN A 20 5.56 16.90 13.28
N GLN A 21 4.43 16.30 13.66
CA GLN A 21 4.03 14.98 13.23
C GLN A 21 2.52 14.93 12.97
N ALA A 22 2.13 14.27 11.88
CA ALA A 22 0.76 13.89 11.61
C ALA A 22 0.68 12.37 11.51
N GLN A 23 -0.36 11.79 12.08
CA GLN A 23 -0.63 10.35 12.00
C GLN A 23 -2.03 10.12 11.48
N LEU A 24 -2.17 9.15 10.56
CA LEU A 24 -3.46 8.73 10.04
C LEU A 24 -3.71 7.28 10.47
N GLY A 25 -4.90 7.00 10.98
CA GLY A 25 -5.30 5.65 11.38
C GLY A 25 -4.75 5.15 12.70
N SER A 26 -4.07 5.99 13.46
CA SER A 26 -3.61 5.65 14.81
C SER A 26 -3.41 6.89 15.66
N THR A 27 -3.19 6.71 16.95
CA THR A 27 -2.87 7.80 17.86
C THR A 27 -1.50 7.58 18.47
N LYS A 28 -0.64 8.61 18.43
CA LYS A 28 0.62 8.61 19.15
C LYS A 28 0.44 9.22 20.53
N ARG A 29 0.77 8.46 21.57
CA ARG A 29 0.81 8.93 22.96
C ARG A 29 2.21 8.77 23.50
N GLY A 30 2.93 9.88 23.62
CA GLY A 30 4.36 9.85 23.91
C GLY A 30 5.09 9.03 22.83
N ASN A 31 5.82 8.02 23.23
CA ASN A 31 6.56 7.14 22.31
C ASN A 31 5.79 5.90 21.86
N LYS A 32 4.50 5.77 22.20
CA LYS A 32 3.68 4.61 21.85
C LYS A 32 2.63 4.97 20.80
N THR A 33 2.48 4.10 19.80
CA THR A 33 1.35 4.13 18.88
C THR A 33 0.24 3.28 19.47
N VAL A 34 -0.94 3.86 19.64
CA VAL A 34 -2.12 3.19 20.21
C VAL A 34 -3.33 3.40 19.30
N TRP A 35 -4.33 2.53 19.47
CA TRP A 35 -5.59 2.58 18.74
C TRP A 35 -5.42 2.65 17.22
N ALA A 36 -4.63 1.74 16.70
CA ALA A 36 -4.53 1.55 15.26
C ALA A 36 -5.91 1.14 14.71
N SER A 37 -6.35 1.85 13.68
CA SER A 37 -7.60 1.57 12.98
C SER A 37 -7.32 0.80 11.71
N ASN A 38 -8.17 -0.17 11.39
CA ASN A 38 -8.16 -0.79 10.08
C ASN A 38 -8.93 0.11 9.12
N LEU A 39 -8.21 0.90 8.34
CA LEU A 39 -8.82 1.81 7.38
C LEU A 39 -8.09 1.79 6.04
N GLN A 40 -8.86 2.05 5.01
CA GLN A 40 -8.32 2.30 3.68
C GLN A 40 -8.31 3.81 3.45
N VAL A 41 -7.15 4.34 3.08
CA VAL A 41 -6.99 5.75 2.72
C VAL A 41 -6.69 5.80 1.24
N ARG A 42 -7.50 6.54 0.51
CA ARG A 42 -7.34 6.69 -0.94
C ARG A 42 -6.69 8.02 -1.31
N ASN A 43 -7.18 9.10 -0.74
CA ASN A 43 -6.62 10.43 -0.96
C ASN A 43 -6.58 11.20 0.36
N LEU A 44 -5.46 11.84 0.64
CA LEU A 44 -5.33 12.81 1.70
C LEU A 44 -5.12 14.18 1.07
N THR A 45 -6.03 15.10 1.34
CA THR A 45 -5.89 16.49 0.91
C THR A 45 -6.02 17.41 2.11
N VAL A 46 -5.08 18.30 2.26
CA VAL A 46 -5.08 19.34 3.30
C VAL A 46 -5.45 20.65 2.65
N TYR A 47 -6.43 21.34 3.23
CA TYR A 47 -6.89 22.64 2.79
C TYR A 47 -6.47 23.70 3.80
N ASP A 48 -6.20 24.89 3.33
CA ASP A 48 -5.89 26.06 4.15
C ASP A 48 -7.14 26.71 4.77
N ARG A 49 -8.32 26.19 4.43
CA ARG A 49 -9.64 26.64 4.91
C ARG A 49 -10.55 25.46 5.22
N ALA A 50 -11.61 25.73 5.95
CA ALA A 50 -12.71 24.79 6.10
C ALA A 50 -13.48 24.64 4.76
N LEU A 51 -13.81 23.41 4.41
CA LEU A 51 -14.71 23.14 3.28
C LEU A 51 -16.16 23.35 3.71
N SER A 52 -16.99 23.81 2.77
CA SER A 52 -18.44 23.84 2.96
C SER A 52 -19.03 22.41 2.98
N PRO A 53 -20.22 22.21 3.55
CA PRO A 53 -20.89 20.91 3.50
C PRO A 53 -21.09 20.40 2.07
N ASP A 54 -21.41 21.28 1.12
CA ASP A 54 -21.62 20.93 -0.29
C ASP A 54 -20.33 20.49 -0.96
N GLU A 55 -19.22 21.17 -0.67
CA GLU A 55 -17.90 20.76 -1.16
C GLU A 55 -17.49 19.38 -0.64
N VAL A 56 -17.77 19.09 0.63
CA VAL A 56 -17.51 17.78 1.23
C VAL A 56 -18.39 16.72 0.58
N GLN A 57 -19.69 17.01 0.39
CA GLN A 57 -20.62 16.07 -0.23
C GLN A 57 -20.25 15.79 -1.69
N THR A 58 -19.92 16.80 -2.47
CA THR A 58 -19.49 16.64 -3.86
C THR A 58 -18.25 15.77 -3.96
N ARG A 59 -17.25 15.99 -3.10
CA ARG A 59 -16.03 15.17 -3.08
C ARG A 59 -16.28 13.74 -2.66
N SER A 60 -17.19 13.51 -1.70
CA SER A 60 -17.58 12.17 -1.30
C SER A 60 -18.23 11.40 -2.45
N GLN A 61 -19.13 12.05 -3.18
CA GLN A 61 -19.79 11.46 -4.34
C GLN A 61 -18.80 11.15 -5.47
N LEU A 62 -17.86 12.05 -5.75
CA LEU A 62 -16.79 11.83 -6.73
C LEU A 62 -15.90 10.64 -6.30
N PHE A 63 -15.65 10.51 -5.02
CA PHE A 63 -14.90 9.38 -4.46
C PHE A 63 -15.65 8.05 -4.68
N GLU A 64 -16.94 8.00 -4.35
CA GLU A 64 -17.78 6.81 -4.52
C GLU A 64 -17.88 6.38 -5.98
N ARG A 65 -17.96 7.33 -6.90
CA ARG A 65 -17.97 7.08 -8.34
C ARG A 65 -16.60 6.76 -8.93
N GLY A 66 -15.52 6.88 -8.15
CA GLY A 66 -14.15 6.71 -8.62
C GLY A 66 -13.66 7.84 -9.53
N GLU A 67 -14.38 8.96 -9.58
CA GLU A 67 -14.12 10.11 -10.43
C GLU A 67 -13.21 11.17 -9.77
N LEU A 68 -12.70 10.91 -8.56
CA LEU A 68 -11.68 11.79 -7.99
C LEU A 68 -10.42 11.69 -8.84
N GLU A 69 -10.20 12.73 -9.61
CA GLU A 69 -9.01 12.87 -10.43
C GLU A 69 -7.76 12.79 -9.54
N GLN A 70 -6.98 11.75 -9.73
CA GLN A 70 -5.57 11.84 -9.39
C GLN A 70 -4.96 12.85 -10.38
N LYS A 71 -4.47 13.98 -9.89
CA LYS A 71 -3.60 14.83 -10.71
C LYS A 71 -2.36 14.04 -11.06
N LEU A 72 -2.40 13.43 -12.21
CA LEU A 72 -1.24 12.78 -12.77
C LEU A 72 -0.23 13.83 -13.22
N PRO A 73 1.07 13.54 -13.20
CA PRO A 73 2.06 14.36 -13.86
C PRO A 73 1.66 14.63 -15.32
N GLU A 74 2.04 15.78 -15.85
CA GLU A 74 1.74 16.14 -17.23
C GLU A 74 2.21 15.05 -18.20
N GLY A 75 1.34 14.61 -19.08
CA GLY A 75 1.60 13.52 -20.03
C GLY A 75 1.40 12.10 -19.47
N ALA A 76 1.17 11.94 -18.16
CA ALA A 76 0.83 10.64 -17.60
C ALA A 76 -0.64 10.28 -17.89
N LYS A 77 -0.87 9.00 -18.17
CA LYS A 77 -2.21 8.44 -18.37
C LYS A 77 -2.42 7.26 -17.44
N VAL A 78 -3.61 7.18 -16.83
CA VAL A 78 -4.05 5.93 -16.19
C VAL A 78 -4.56 5.01 -17.30
N THR A 79 -3.93 3.87 -17.44
CA THR A 79 -4.42 2.79 -18.29
C THR A 79 -5.35 1.87 -17.49
N GLU A 80 -5.81 0.80 -18.07
CA GLU A 80 -6.55 -0.24 -17.37
C GLU A 80 -5.74 -0.77 -16.19
N LYS A 81 -6.43 -1.12 -15.10
CA LYS A 81 -5.81 -1.72 -13.92
C LYS A 81 -5.69 -3.20 -14.15
N GLU A 82 -4.50 -3.74 -13.92
CA GLU A 82 -4.21 -5.15 -14.00
C GLU A 82 -3.56 -5.64 -12.70
N ASP A 83 -3.98 -6.80 -12.24
CA ASP A 83 -3.38 -7.45 -11.08
C ASP A 83 -2.12 -8.20 -11.52
N VAL A 84 -0.95 -7.64 -11.22
CA VAL A 84 0.34 -8.27 -11.52
C VAL A 84 0.57 -9.50 -10.62
N PHE A 85 0.14 -9.42 -9.37
CA PHE A 85 0.20 -10.50 -8.40
C PHE A 85 -1.13 -10.62 -7.67
N GLU A 86 -1.71 -11.80 -7.68
CA GLU A 86 -2.96 -12.09 -6.98
C GLU A 86 -2.69 -13.04 -5.80
N GLY A 87 -2.86 -12.53 -4.58
CA GLY A 87 -2.77 -13.30 -3.35
C GLY A 87 -4.00 -14.18 -3.10
N GLY A 88 -4.00 -14.85 -1.97
CA GLY A 88 -5.14 -15.63 -1.53
C GLY A 88 -6.37 -14.79 -1.20
N ARG A 89 -7.54 -15.43 -1.15
CA ARG A 89 -8.82 -14.79 -0.82
C ARG A 89 -9.50 -15.54 0.33
N ASN A 90 -10.35 -14.82 1.07
CA ASN A 90 -11.13 -15.41 2.18
C ASN A 90 -10.25 -16.18 3.19
N ASN A 91 -9.10 -15.63 3.51
CA ASN A 91 -8.11 -16.23 4.42
C ASN A 91 -7.51 -17.57 3.92
N GLN A 92 -7.73 -17.94 2.67
CA GLN A 92 -7.10 -19.10 2.03
C GLN A 92 -5.96 -18.64 1.11
N PRO A 93 -4.88 -19.40 0.99
CA PRO A 93 -3.82 -19.09 0.04
C PRO A 93 -4.32 -19.28 -1.41
N ASN A 94 -3.61 -18.66 -2.35
CA ASN A 94 -3.83 -18.90 -3.77
C ASN A 94 -3.32 -20.32 -4.19
N LYS A 95 -3.42 -20.65 -5.47
CA LYS A 95 -2.97 -21.94 -6.02
C LYS A 95 -1.46 -22.21 -5.80
N ASP A 96 -0.67 -21.17 -5.60
CA ASP A 96 0.78 -21.25 -5.40
C ASP A 96 1.14 -21.29 -3.89
N GLY A 97 0.14 -21.40 -3.01
CA GLY A 97 0.32 -21.41 -1.55
C GLY A 97 0.58 -20.04 -0.93
N ILE A 98 0.33 -18.94 -1.67
CA ILE A 98 0.62 -17.60 -1.22
C ILE A 98 -0.62 -16.96 -0.63
N LYS A 99 -0.52 -16.54 0.61
CA LYS A 99 -1.60 -15.86 1.33
C LYS A 99 -1.76 -14.40 0.92
N SER A 100 -0.64 -13.70 0.80
CA SER A 100 -0.65 -12.29 0.40
C SER A 100 0.65 -11.87 -0.25
N TYR A 101 0.55 -10.89 -1.12
CA TYR A 101 1.70 -10.14 -1.63
C TYR A 101 1.73 -8.77 -0.96
N ARG A 102 2.92 -8.32 -0.55
CA ARG A 102 3.12 -7.01 0.09
C ARG A 102 4.43 -6.38 -0.36
N ILE A 103 4.59 -5.08 -0.04
CA ILE A 103 5.79 -4.30 -0.36
C ILE A 103 6.06 -4.33 -1.87
N PRO A 104 5.14 -3.86 -2.69
CA PRO A 104 5.34 -3.84 -4.13
C PRO A 104 6.38 -2.79 -4.53
N ALA A 105 7.22 -3.15 -5.47
CA ALA A 105 8.16 -2.25 -6.12
C ALA A 105 8.06 -2.40 -7.65
N LEU A 106 8.36 -1.33 -8.36
CA LEU A 106 8.35 -1.31 -9.82
C LEU A 106 9.59 -0.60 -10.34
N LEU A 107 10.32 -1.27 -11.18
CA LEU A 107 11.50 -0.76 -11.84
C LEU A 107 11.32 -0.80 -13.37
N LYS A 108 11.80 0.23 -14.06
CA LYS A 108 11.97 0.21 -15.52
C LYS A 108 13.46 0.19 -15.85
N THR A 109 13.87 -0.80 -16.60
CA THR A 109 15.26 -0.91 -17.09
C THR A 109 15.51 0.08 -18.22
N ASP A 110 16.78 0.35 -18.53
CA ASP A 110 17.19 1.20 -19.66
C ASP A 110 16.69 0.66 -21.01
N LYS A 111 16.48 -0.64 -21.11
CA LYS A 111 15.91 -1.30 -22.29
C LYS A 111 14.37 -1.25 -22.34
N GLY A 112 13.74 -0.58 -21.38
CA GLY A 112 12.28 -0.41 -21.33
C GLY A 112 11.50 -1.57 -20.71
N THR A 113 12.16 -2.64 -20.26
CA THR A 113 11.52 -3.74 -19.56
C THR A 113 11.04 -3.26 -18.19
N LEU A 114 9.78 -3.51 -17.84
CA LEU A 114 9.27 -3.31 -16.48
C LEU A 114 9.55 -4.57 -15.66
N ILE A 115 9.95 -4.37 -14.42
CA ILE A 115 10.12 -5.41 -13.41
C ILE A 115 9.27 -5.02 -12.21
N ALA A 116 8.23 -5.80 -11.94
CA ALA A 116 7.43 -5.67 -10.73
C ALA A 116 7.91 -6.70 -9.72
N GLY A 117 8.24 -6.25 -8.52
CA GLY A 117 8.71 -7.09 -7.43
C GLY A 117 7.83 -6.98 -6.20
N THR A 118 7.81 -8.03 -5.38
CA THR A 118 7.01 -8.03 -4.15
C THR A 118 7.47 -9.14 -3.21
N ASP A 119 7.16 -8.98 -1.91
CA ASP A 119 7.20 -10.08 -0.95
C ASP A 119 6.05 -11.05 -1.25
N GLU A 120 6.34 -12.34 -1.28
CA GLU A 120 5.31 -13.38 -1.20
C GLU A 120 5.23 -13.96 0.21
N ARG A 121 4.10 -13.82 0.85
CA ARG A 121 3.86 -14.23 2.23
C ARG A 121 2.95 -15.45 2.26
N ARG A 122 3.51 -16.57 2.71
CA ARG A 122 2.84 -17.89 2.63
C ARG A 122 1.93 -18.16 3.80
N LEU A 123 2.31 -17.76 5.01
CA LEU A 123 1.56 -18.08 6.23
C LEU A 123 0.51 -17.01 6.58
N HIS A 124 0.89 -15.76 6.56
CA HIS A 124 0.07 -14.62 6.96
C HIS A 124 0.63 -13.32 6.37
N HIS A 125 -0.07 -12.22 6.56
CA HIS A 125 0.29 -10.90 6.00
C HIS A 125 1.32 -10.11 6.82
N SER A 126 1.77 -10.63 7.98
CA SER A 126 2.70 -9.93 8.87
C SER A 126 4.11 -9.83 8.28
N ASP A 127 4.92 -8.94 8.84
CA ASP A 127 6.30 -8.67 8.40
C ASP A 127 7.31 -9.70 8.93
N TRP A 128 6.84 -10.80 9.42
CA TRP A 128 7.60 -11.96 9.88
C TRP A 128 6.90 -13.25 9.44
N GLY A 129 7.64 -14.34 9.29
CA GLY A 129 7.10 -15.62 8.86
C GLY A 129 7.79 -16.17 7.63
N ASP A 130 7.11 -17.01 6.88
CA ASP A 130 7.60 -17.56 5.62
C ASP A 130 7.40 -16.54 4.51
N ILE A 131 8.44 -15.77 4.24
CA ILE A 131 8.43 -14.67 3.27
C ILE A 131 9.52 -14.90 2.22
N GLY A 132 9.12 -15.00 0.97
CA GLY A 132 10.01 -15.02 -0.18
C GLY A 132 9.94 -13.71 -0.96
N MET A 133 10.80 -13.57 -1.96
CA MET A 133 10.81 -12.44 -2.89
C MET A 133 10.63 -12.95 -4.31
N VAL A 134 9.73 -12.30 -5.04
CA VAL A 134 9.42 -12.65 -6.42
C VAL A 134 9.33 -11.44 -7.31
N VAL A 135 9.57 -11.64 -8.59
CA VAL A 135 9.34 -10.64 -9.62
C VAL A 135 8.55 -11.21 -10.79
N ARG A 136 7.91 -10.31 -11.53
CA ARG A 136 7.43 -10.53 -12.90
C ARG A 136 8.01 -9.48 -13.82
N ARG A 137 8.09 -9.80 -15.09
CA ARG A 137 8.64 -8.93 -16.13
C ARG A 137 7.60 -8.64 -17.18
N SER A 138 7.58 -7.40 -17.67
CA SER A 138 6.80 -6.99 -18.82
C SER A 138 7.72 -6.34 -19.86
N SER A 139 7.63 -6.77 -21.10
CA SER A 139 8.35 -6.19 -22.22
C SER A 139 7.48 -5.31 -23.13
N ASP A 140 6.20 -5.19 -22.82
CA ASP A 140 5.17 -4.50 -23.60
C ASP A 140 4.55 -3.31 -22.85
N ASN A 141 5.35 -2.72 -21.95
CA ASN A 141 4.99 -1.55 -21.16
C ASN A 141 3.82 -1.79 -20.18
N GLY A 142 3.77 -3.01 -19.61
CA GLY A 142 2.81 -3.38 -18.57
C GLY A 142 1.50 -3.97 -19.09
N LYS A 143 1.36 -4.21 -20.39
CA LYS A 143 0.14 -4.81 -20.96
C LYS A 143 0.04 -6.31 -20.64
N THR A 144 1.17 -6.99 -20.62
CA THR A 144 1.25 -8.39 -20.21
C THR A 144 2.43 -8.61 -19.28
N TRP A 145 2.30 -9.58 -18.39
CA TRP A 145 3.32 -9.94 -17.41
C TRP A 145 3.69 -11.41 -17.55
N GLY A 146 4.97 -11.66 -17.64
CA GLY A 146 5.52 -13.01 -17.71
C GLY A 146 5.33 -13.80 -16.41
N ASP A 147 5.89 -15.01 -16.41
CA ASP A 147 5.80 -15.90 -15.26
C ASP A 147 6.45 -15.31 -14.00
N ARG A 148 5.99 -15.80 -12.86
CA ARG A 148 6.55 -15.52 -11.55
C ARG A 148 7.98 -16.09 -11.47
N ILE A 149 8.94 -15.23 -11.14
CA ILE A 149 10.35 -15.58 -10.95
C ILE A 149 10.68 -15.41 -9.47
N VAL A 150 11.09 -16.49 -8.82
CA VAL A 150 11.56 -16.44 -7.43
C VAL A 150 12.96 -15.86 -7.41
N ILE A 151 13.16 -14.76 -6.67
CA ILE A 151 14.49 -14.13 -6.48
C ILE A 151 15.12 -14.69 -5.21
N SER A 152 14.35 -14.82 -4.15
CA SER A 152 14.81 -15.32 -2.87
C SER A 152 13.73 -16.16 -2.21
N ASN A 153 14.11 -17.35 -1.79
CA ASN A 153 13.28 -18.24 -1.01
C ASN A 153 14.09 -18.71 0.22
N PRO A 154 13.75 -18.27 1.44
CA PRO A 154 14.48 -18.69 2.64
C PRO A 154 14.52 -20.22 2.84
N ARG A 155 13.54 -20.93 2.28
CA ARG A 155 13.50 -22.40 2.34
C ARG A 155 14.62 -23.08 1.55
N ASP A 156 15.27 -22.37 0.63
CA ASP A 156 16.44 -22.88 -0.12
C ASP A 156 17.74 -22.81 0.72
N ASN A 157 17.70 -22.11 1.85
CA ASN A 157 18.84 -22.02 2.76
C ASN A 157 18.81 -23.17 3.77
N GLU A 158 19.89 -23.95 3.83
CA GLU A 158 20.03 -25.09 4.73
C GLU A 158 19.80 -24.76 6.21
N HIS A 159 20.17 -23.57 6.65
CA HIS A 159 19.98 -23.12 8.03
C HIS A 159 18.57 -22.63 8.33
N ALA A 160 17.80 -22.24 7.32
CA ALA A 160 16.47 -21.66 7.49
C ALA A 160 15.33 -22.57 7.02
N LYS A 161 15.61 -23.57 6.18
CA LYS A 161 14.57 -24.40 5.52
C LYS A 161 13.62 -25.11 6.51
N HIS A 162 14.08 -25.41 7.71
CA HIS A 162 13.33 -26.07 8.75
C HIS A 162 12.86 -25.14 9.87
N ALA A 163 13.15 -23.85 9.78
CA ALA A 163 12.68 -22.88 10.75
C ALA A 163 11.15 -22.69 10.63
N ASP A 164 10.46 -22.54 11.75
CA ASP A 164 9.03 -22.21 11.75
C ASP A 164 8.79 -20.88 11.06
N TRP A 165 9.73 -19.95 11.23
CA TRP A 165 9.73 -18.63 10.59
C TRP A 165 11.08 -18.40 9.91
N PRO A 166 11.23 -18.89 8.68
CA PRO A 166 12.43 -18.57 7.93
C PRO A 166 12.47 -17.06 7.71
N SER A 167 13.57 -16.47 8.04
CA SER A 167 13.83 -15.04 8.17
C SER A 167 13.04 -14.15 7.22
N PRO A 168 12.51 -13.01 7.66
CA PRO A 168 11.87 -12.07 6.78
C PRO A 168 12.87 -11.57 5.74
N VAL A 169 12.45 -11.60 4.50
CA VAL A 169 13.15 -11.00 3.38
C VAL A 169 12.19 -9.99 2.80
N ASN A 170 12.60 -8.74 2.74
CA ASN A 170 11.81 -7.68 2.15
C ASN A 170 12.44 -7.24 0.84
N ILE A 171 11.61 -6.84 -0.10
CA ILE A 171 12.06 -6.23 -1.33
C ILE A 171 11.91 -4.72 -1.23
N ASP A 172 13.03 -4.01 -1.32
CA ASP A 172 13.09 -2.56 -1.47
C ASP A 172 13.89 -2.24 -2.73
N MET A 173 13.25 -1.60 -3.72
CA MET A 173 13.88 -1.23 -5.00
C MET A 173 13.72 0.26 -5.29
#